data_fb391467fdadc50d82c9c202c614a71f
#
_entry.id   fb391467fdadc50d82c9c202c614a71f
#
_cell.length_a   1.000
_cell.length_b   1.000
_cell.length_c   1.000
_cell.angle_alpha   90.00
_cell.angle_beta   90.00
_cell.angle_gamma   90.00
#
_symmetry.space_group_name_H-M   'P 1'
#
loop_
_entity.id
_entity.type
_entity.pdbx_description
1 polymer ?
#
loop_
_entity_poly.entity_id
_entity_poly.type
_entity_poly.pdbx_seq_one_letter_code
_entity_poly.pdbx_strand_id
1 'polypeptide(L)'
;MADPNVVSDQTEYMRLAKEYADQTSLAKKAKSYLQLNNDLSDAKDMLSDKDMHDFAQDEISRIESELPKIEDEIKIMLIPEDPADKKDVIVEIRAAAGGDEAAIFAGDLYKMYERYVNEMN
;
A
#
# COMPACT_ATOMS: atom_id res chain seq x y z
N MET A 1 3.29 23.86 0.61
CA MET A 1 2.41 23.97 -0.56
C MET A 1 1.81 25.37 -0.79
N ALA A 2 1.74 26.20 0.23
CA ALA A 2 1.25 27.58 0.09
C ALA A 2 2.34 28.63 -0.27
N ASP A 3 3.60 28.20 -0.43
CA ASP A 3 4.70 29.07 -0.85
C ASP A 3 4.60 29.36 -2.36
N PRO A 4 4.53 30.64 -2.77
CA PRO A 4 4.45 31.04 -4.17
C PRO A 4 5.58 30.48 -5.05
N ASN A 5 6.79 30.30 -4.48
CA ASN A 5 7.94 29.74 -5.20
C ASN A 5 7.73 28.26 -5.53
N VAL A 6 7.07 27.51 -4.66
CA VAL A 6 6.74 26.08 -4.90
C VAL A 6 5.61 25.95 -5.91
N VAL A 7 4.62 26.85 -5.87
CA VAL A 7 3.48 26.81 -6.80
C VAL A 7 3.91 27.16 -8.23
N SER A 8 4.97 27.98 -8.39
CA SER A 8 5.50 28.34 -9.71
C SER A 8 6.37 27.24 -10.34
N ASP A 9 6.94 26.32 -9.55
CA ASP A 9 7.68 25.15 -10.03
C ASP A 9 6.77 23.91 -10.02
N GLN A 10 6.24 23.57 -11.18
CA GLN A 10 5.31 22.46 -11.35
C GLN A 10 5.93 21.11 -10.95
N THR A 11 7.22 20.90 -11.20
CA THR A 11 7.92 19.66 -10.88
C THR A 11 8.03 19.48 -9.37
N GLU A 12 8.47 20.53 -8.70
CA GLU A 12 8.61 20.52 -7.23
C GLU A 12 7.24 20.46 -6.55
N TYR A 13 6.24 21.14 -7.08
CA TYR A 13 4.86 21.05 -6.59
C TYR A 13 4.33 19.61 -6.65
N MET A 14 4.48 18.94 -7.80
CA MET A 14 4.02 17.55 -7.97
C MET A 14 4.76 16.59 -7.02
N ARG A 15 6.07 16.77 -6.84
CA ARG A 15 6.87 15.98 -5.91
C ARG A 15 6.35 16.11 -4.49
N LEU A 16 6.17 17.35 -4.02
CA LEU A 16 5.67 17.65 -2.68
C LEU A 16 4.22 17.21 -2.47
N ALA A 17 3.36 17.32 -3.51
CA ALA A 17 1.99 16.86 -3.45
C ALA A 17 1.91 15.34 -3.26
N LYS A 18 2.76 14.58 -3.96
CA LYS A 18 2.85 13.13 -3.79
C LYS A 18 3.35 12.77 -2.40
N GLU A 19 4.45 13.36 -1.96
CA GLU A 19 5.02 13.12 -0.63
C GLU A 19 4.00 13.44 0.48
N TYR A 20 3.26 14.53 0.35
CA TYR A 20 2.18 14.89 1.27
C TYR A 20 1.06 13.84 1.30
N ALA A 21 0.66 13.33 0.13
CA ALA A 21 -0.39 12.31 0.04
C ALA A 21 0.06 11.00 0.71
N ASP A 22 1.30 10.56 0.45
CA ASP A 22 1.88 9.35 1.04
C ASP A 22 2.00 9.47 2.56
N GLN A 23 2.52 10.59 3.06
CA GLN A 23 2.63 10.87 4.50
C GLN A 23 1.25 10.99 5.17
N THR A 24 0.27 11.59 4.50
CA THR A 24 -1.10 11.71 5.02
C THR A 24 -1.75 10.33 5.15
N SER A 25 -1.54 9.46 4.17
CA SER A 25 -2.05 8.08 4.20
C SER A 25 -1.44 7.29 5.35
N LEU A 26 -0.12 7.35 5.52
CA LEU A 26 0.59 6.71 6.62
C LEU A 26 0.13 7.25 7.98
N ALA A 27 0.03 8.57 8.14
CA ALA A 27 -0.43 9.20 9.38
C ALA A 27 -1.86 8.79 9.74
N LYS A 28 -2.74 8.64 8.74
CA LYS A 28 -4.12 8.16 8.94
C LYS A 28 -4.12 6.72 9.46
N LYS A 29 -3.31 5.84 8.87
CA LYS A 29 -3.20 4.44 9.32
C LYS A 29 -2.59 4.34 10.73
N ALA A 30 -1.54 5.09 11.01
CA ALA A 30 -0.94 5.16 12.35
C ALA A 30 -1.94 5.66 13.41
N LYS A 31 -2.77 6.66 13.07
CA LYS A 31 -3.82 7.14 13.96
C LYS A 31 -4.87 6.07 14.24
N SER A 32 -5.28 5.31 13.22
CA SER A 32 -6.22 4.19 13.41
C SER A 32 -5.62 3.09 14.30
N TYR A 33 -4.34 2.76 14.13
CA TYR A 33 -3.64 1.82 15.00
C TYR A 33 -3.61 2.26 16.47
N LEU A 34 -3.28 3.55 16.72
CA LEU A 34 -3.30 4.10 18.06
C LEU A 34 -4.70 4.08 18.68
N GLN A 35 -5.73 4.39 17.89
CA GLN A 35 -7.11 4.35 18.36
C GLN A 35 -7.50 2.93 18.77
N LEU A 36 -7.22 1.92 17.94
CA LEU A 36 -7.51 0.52 18.27
C LEU A 36 -6.78 0.04 19.54
N ASN A 37 -5.54 0.50 19.76
CA ASN A 37 -4.84 0.17 21.01
C ASN A 37 -5.50 0.81 22.23
N ASN A 38 -6.01 2.03 22.12
CA ASN A 38 -6.77 2.68 23.19
C ASN A 38 -8.08 1.94 23.43
N ASP A 39 -8.83 1.63 22.37
CA ASP A 39 -10.09 0.89 22.45
C ASP A 39 -9.87 -0.50 23.06
N LEU A 40 -8.75 -1.16 22.77
CA LEU A 40 -8.36 -2.44 23.39
C LEU A 40 -8.12 -2.29 24.89
N SER A 41 -7.45 -1.20 25.30
CA SER A 41 -7.24 -0.91 26.73
C SER A 41 -8.56 -0.68 27.45
N ASP A 42 -9.43 0.13 26.87
CA ASP A 42 -10.74 0.47 27.42
C ASP A 42 -11.62 -0.80 27.53
N ALA A 43 -11.62 -1.65 26.49
CA ALA A 43 -12.34 -2.92 26.50
C ALA A 43 -11.81 -3.88 27.60
N LYS A 44 -10.50 -3.92 27.83
CA LYS A 44 -9.89 -4.72 28.92
C LYS A 44 -10.30 -4.23 30.30
N ASP A 45 -10.42 -2.92 30.49
CA ASP A 45 -10.87 -2.34 31.75
C ASP A 45 -12.35 -2.69 32.02
N MET A 46 -13.18 -2.78 30.97
CA MET A 46 -14.59 -3.17 31.06
C MET A 46 -14.81 -4.64 31.45
N LEU A 47 -13.81 -5.53 31.31
CA LEU A 47 -13.93 -6.94 31.70
C LEU A 47 -14.27 -7.16 33.20
N SER A 48 -13.94 -6.20 34.03
CA SER A 48 -14.25 -6.24 35.46
C SER A 48 -15.73 -6.03 35.79
N ASP A 49 -16.49 -5.44 34.87
CA ASP A 49 -17.92 -5.20 34.97
C ASP A 49 -18.69 -6.43 34.44
N LYS A 50 -19.51 -7.04 35.31
CA LYS A 50 -20.26 -8.24 34.95
C LYS A 50 -21.29 -8.03 33.84
N ASP A 51 -21.86 -6.84 33.78
CA ASP A 51 -22.89 -6.50 32.78
C ASP A 51 -22.29 -6.21 31.40
N MET A 52 -21.00 -5.86 31.38
CA MET A 52 -20.26 -5.52 30.14
C MET A 52 -19.27 -6.61 29.69
N HIS A 53 -19.11 -7.67 30.51
CA HIS A 53 -18.08 -8.68 30.31
C HIS A 53 -18.12 -9.33 28.92
N ASP A 54 -19.29 -9.79 28.48
CA ASP A 54 -19.42 -10.49 27.18
C ASP A 54 -19.17 -9.54 26.00
N PHE A 55 -19.69 -8.32 26.09
CA PHE A 55 -19.41 -7.27 25.10
C PHE A 55 -17.93 -6.94 25.03
N ALA A 56 -17.27 -6.76 26.16
CA ALA A 56 -15.84 -6.47 26.22
C ALA A 56 -15.01 -7.60 25.63
N GLN A 57 -15.38 -8.86 25.88
CA GLN A 57 -14.70 -10.03 25.33
C GLN A 57 -14.79 -10.10 23.79
N ASP A 58 -15.96 -9.83 23.25
CA ASP A 58 -16.19 -9.79 21.79
C ASP A 58 -15.37 -8.68 21.14
N GLU A 59 -15.37 -7.49 21.75
CA GLU A 59 -14.64 -6.33 21.26
C GLU A 59 -13.12 -6.54 21.31
N ILE A 60 -12.59 -7.12 22.39
CA ILE A 60 -11.18 -7.52 22.49
C ILE A 60 -10.82 -8.47 21.35
N SER A 61 -11.62 -9.51 21.14
CA SER A 61 -11.36 -10.51 20.09
C SER A 61 -11.35 -9.88 18.71
N ARG A 62 -12.27 -8.96 18.42
CA ARG A 62 -12.33 -8.20 17.18
C ARG A 62 -11.06 -7.37 16.99
N ILE A 63 -10.69 -6.56 17.99
CA ILE A 63 -9.54 -5.66 17.90
C ILE A 63 -8.23 -6.45 17.77
N GLU A 64 -8.05 -7.53 18.54
CA GLU A 64 -6.85 -8.38 18.48
C GLU A 64 -6.68 -9.07 17.12
N SER A 65 -7.78 -9.28 16.39
CA SER A 65 -7.74 -9.79 15.01
C SER A 65 -7.42 -8.71 13.96
N GLU A 66 -7.72 -7.45 14.26
CA GLU A 66 -7.56 -6.31 13.35
C GLU A 66 -6.19 -5.62 13.48
N LEU A 67 -5.67 -5.50 14.70
CA LEU A 67 -4.39 -4.87 14.98
C LEU A 67 -3.22 -5.41 14.13
N PRO A 68 -3.02 -6.75 13.99
CA PRO A 68 -1.92 -7.27 13.17
C PRO A 68 -2.03 -6.87 11.70
N LYS A 69 -3.24 -6.76 11.17
CA LYS A 69 -3.47 -6.37 9.75
C LYS A 69 -3.04 -4.93 9.50
N ILE A 70 -3.46 -4.03 10.41
CA ILE A 70 -3.07 -2.60 10.30
C ILE A 70 -1.57 -2.44 10.53
N GLU A 71 -0.99 -3.20 11.44
CA GLU A 71 0.45 -3.20 11.69
C GLU A 71 1.24 -3.63 10.46
N ASP A 72 0.81 -4.69 9.78
CA ASP A 72 1.46 -5.16 8.56
C ASP A 72 1.28 -4.18 7.40
N GLU A 73 0.11 -3.54 7.26
CA GLU A 73 -0.10 -2.46 6.29
C GLU A 73 0.85 -1.28 6.54
N ILE A 74 1.01 -0.86 7.80
CA ILE A 74 1.94 0.22 8.18
C ILE A 74 3.38 -0.19 7.87
N LYS A 75 3.80 -1.43 8.17
CA LYS A 75 5.13 -1.94 7.83
C LYS A 75 5.40 -1.85 6.33
N ILE A 76 4.43 -2.26 5.51
CA ILE A 76 4.55 -2.17 4.04
C ILE A 76 4.69 -0.71 3.61
N MET A 77 3.88 0.20 4.15
CA MET A 77 3.94 1.63 3.82
C MET A 77 5.26 2.31 4.25
N LEU A 78 5.97 1.73 5.23
CA LEU A 78 7.27 2.24 5.69
C LEU A 78 8.45 1.71 4.87
N ILE A 79 8.24 0.73 3.98
CA ILE A 79 9.29 0.26 3.08
C ILE A 79 9.62 1.39 2.10
N PRO A 80 10.88 1.82 2.02
CA PRO A 80 11.28 2.83 1.05
C PRO A 80 10.99 2.32 -0.37
N GLU A 81 10.28 3.12 -1.16
CA GLU A 81 10.09 2.81 -2.57
C GLU A 81 11.44 2.84 -3.31
N ASP A 82 11.69 1.83 -4.14
CA ASP A 82 12.84 1.87 -5.03
C ASP A 82 12.61 2.97 -6.09
N PRO A 83 13.54 3.93 -6.24
CA PRO A 83 13.42 4.94 -7.30
C PRO A 83 13.31 4.34 -8.71
N ALA A 84 13.75 3.09 -8.89
CA ALA A 84 13.62 2.38 -10.16
C ALA A 84 12.18 1.94 -10.46
N ASP A 85 11.37 1.68 -9.43
CA ASP A 85 9.97 1.23 -9.59
C ASP A 85 9.06 2.31 -10.21
N LYS A 86 9.51 3.57 -10.17
CA LYS A 86 8.77 4.72 -10.73
C LYS A 86 9.19 5.07 -12.17
N LYS A 87 10.12 4.33 -12.73
CA LYS A 87 10.64 4.59 -14.09
C LYS A 87 9.91 3.74 -15.11
N ASP A 88 9.81 4.29 -16.32
CA ASP A 88 9.38 3.54 -17.47
C ASP A 88 10.31 2.35 -17.71
N VAL A 89 9.74 1.21 -18.05
CA VAL A 89 10.46 -0.03 -18.30
C VAL A 89 10.39 -0.37 -19.79
N ILE A 90 11.52 -0.70 -20.38
CA ILE A 90 11.58 -1.25 -21.73
C ILE A 90 11.70 -2.78 -21.58
N VAL A 91 10.68 -3.48 -22.04
CA VAL A 91 10.67 -4.95 -22.09
C VAL A 91 11.10 -5.40 -23.48
N GLU A 92 12.23 -6.10 -23.58
CA GLU A 92 12.72 -6.67 -24.83
C GLU A 92 12.51 -8.19 -24.80
N ILE A 93 11.78 -8.71 -25.80
CA ILE A 93 11.52 -10.13 -25.95
C ILE A 93 12.24 -10.60 -27.21
N ARG A 94 13.17 -11.54 -27.05
CA ARG A 94 13.93 -12.11 -28.16
C ARG A 94 13.68 -13.61 -28.28
N ALA A 95 13.45 -14.06 -29.50
CA ALA A 95 13.47 -15.50 -29.78
C ALA A 95 14.89 -16.03 -29.59
N ALA A 96 15.05 -17.11 -28.82
CA ALA A 96 16.30 -17.85 -28.67
C ALA A 96 16.51 -18.80 -29.86
N ALA A 97 17.61 -19.59 -29.84
CA ALA A 97 17.83 -20.63 -30.82
C ALA A 97 16.69 -21.69 -30.74
N GLY A 98 15.89 -21.82 -31.79
CA GLY A 98 14.72 -22.72 -31.78
C GLY A 98 13.83 -22.61 -33.04
N GLY A 99 14.26 -21.82 -34.03
CA GLY A 99 13.50 -21.70 -35.29
C GLY A 99 12.15 -20.99 -35.13
N ASP A 100 11.19 -21.41 -35.95
CA ASP A 100 9.85 -20.79 -36.03
C ASP A 100 9.05 -20.92 -34.72
N GLU A 101 9.19 -22.02 -33.98
CA GLU A 101 8.51 -22.25 -32.72
C GLU A 101 8.94 -21.23 -31.64
N ALA A 102 10.25 -20.92 -31.61
CA ALA A 102 10.76 -19.92 -30.67
C ALA A 102 10.26 -18.50 -31.04
N ALA A 103 10.10 -18.20 -32.30
CA ALA A 103 9.55 -16.93 -32.77
C ALA A 103 8.05 -16.81 -32.42
N ILE A 104 7.27 -17.88 -32.59
CA ILE A 104 5.86 -17.94 -32.20
C ILE A 104 5.71 -17.73 -30.70
N PHE A 105 6.51 -18.43 -29.89
CA PHE A 105 6.49 -18.27 -28.44
C PHE A 105 6.86 -16.86 -27.97
N ALA A 106 7.84 -16.23 -28.59
CA ALA A 106 8.18 -14.83 -28.32
C ALA A 106 7.02 -13.88 -28.64
N GLY A 107 6.29 -14.15 -29.72
CA GLY A 107 5.06 -13.41 -30.07
C GLY A 107 3.94 -13.59 -29.04
N ASP A 108 3.79 -14.80 -28.49
CA ASP A 108 2.77 -15.07 -27.46
C ASP A 108 3.15 -14.40 -26.13
N LEU A 109 4.42 -14.39 -25.75
CA LEU A 109 4.91 -13.63 -24.60
C LEU A 109 4.67 -12.12 -24.75
N TYR A 110 4.93 -11.57 -25.95
CA TYR A 110 4.63 -10.17 -26.24
C TYR A 110 3.15 -9.84 -25.99
N LYS A 111 2.24 -10.66 -26.55
CA LYS A 111 0.79 -10.47 -26.37
C LYS A 111 0.37 -10.60 -24.93
N MET A 112 1.00 -11.48 -24.15
CA MET A 112 0.74 -11.62 -22.70
C MET A 112 1.07 -10.32 -21.96
N TYR A 113 2.27 -9.75 -22.18
CA TYR A 113 2.67 -8.50 -21.55
C TYR A 113 1.83 -7.31 -22.02
N GLU A 114 1.51 -7.24 -23.31
CA GLU A 114 0.65 -6.20 -23.89
C GLU A 114 -0.74 -6.19 -23.22
N ARG A 115 -1.36 -7.35 -23.03
CA ARG A 115 -2.65 -7.46 -22.32
C ARG A 115 -2.52 -7.04 -20.85
N TYR A 116 -1.49 -7.51 -20.17
CA TYR A 116 -1.25 -7.15 -18.77
C TYR A 116 -1.11 -5.64 -18.58
N VAL A 117 -0.31 -4.97 -19.41
CA VAL A 117 -0.15 -3.52 -19.35
C VAL A 117 -1.46 -2.78 -19.61
N ASN A 118 -2.27 -3.25 -20.57
CA ASN A 118 -3.57 -2.65 -20.87
C ASN A 118 -4.61 -2.85 -19.75
N GLU A 119 -4.51 -3.92 -18.95
CA GLU A 119 -5.38 -4.17 -17.80
C GLU A 119 -4.96 -3.35 -16.56
N MET A 120 -3.67 -3.02 -16.43
CA MET A 120 -3.14 -2.28 -15.29
C MET A 120 -3.20 -0.74 -15.45
N ASN A 121 -3.48 -0.22 -16.65
CA ASN A 121 -3.76 1.19 -16.92
C ASN A 121 -5.27 1.45 -16.90
#